data_91f7795c236ffeeac40f276dbca4e8c3
#
_entry.id   91f7795c236ffeeac40f276dbca4e8c3
#
_cell.length_a   1.000
_cell.length_b   1.000
_cell.length_c   1.000
_cell.angle_alpha   90.00
_cell.angle_beta   90.00
_cell.angle_gamma   90.00
#
_symmetry.space_group_name_H-M   'P 1'
#
loop_
_entity.id
_entity.type
_entity.pdbx_description
1 polymer ?
#
loop_
_entity_poly.entity_id
_entity_poly.type
_entity_poly.pdbx_seq_one_letter_code
_entity_poly.pdbx_strand_id
1 'polypeptide(L)'
;MIEGSDPDLKNEYLIIGAHLDHVGSKAGKIYFPGANDNASGSAALLQIAREFSKAQEKQKRSIIFVFFASEEQGLYGAKYFSENMKFSKEKVKAMINLDCVGYGDSIQIGGGESAQALWNIAKQIDNENDKLLVTRTWKGGGADAEPFYEKGIQTLYFVTTNSYKHLHMLSDKPETLNQNLFE
;
A
#
# COMPACT_ATOMS: atom_id res chain seq x y z
N MET A 1 6.84 12.38 5.89
CA MET A 1 8.10 11.87 5.30
C MET A 1 9.13 11.67 6.40
N ILE A 2 9.92 10.60 6.31
CA ILE A 2 11.09 10.36 7.15
C ILE A 2 12.32 10.49 6.26
N GLU A 3 13.23 11.41 6.61
CA GLU A 3 14.44 11.66 5.82
C GLU A 3 15.44 10.51 5.96
N GLY A 4 16.10 10.17 4.86
CA GLY A 4 17.15 9.16 4.82
C GLY A 4 18.43 9.64 5.52
N SER A 5 19.17 8.70 6.10
CA SER A 5 20.39 8.98 6.84
C SER A 5 21.66 9.03 5.98
N ASP A 6 21.63 8.47 4.79
CA ASP A 6 22.78 8.39 3.89
C ASP A 6 22.87 9.67 3.05
N PRO A 7 23.98 10.39 3.06
CA PRO A 7 24.15 11.66 2.34
C PRO A 7 23.90 11.56 0.83
N ASP A 8 24.24 10.42 0.22
CA ASP A 8 24.14 10.22 -1.22
C ASP A 8 22.76 9.70 -1.62
N LEU A 9 22.11 8.90 -0.73
CA LEU A 9 20.84 8.23 -1.01
C LEU A 9 19.61 8.93 -0.43
N LYS A 10 19.74 9.89 0.46
CA LYS A 10 18.60 10.57 1.11
C LYS A 10 17.68 11.32 0.13
N ASN A 11 18.17 11.66 -1.06
CA ASN A 11 17.40 12.28 -2.13
C ASN A 11 16.77 11.25 -3.09
N GLU A 12 16.84 9.96 -2.76
CA GLU A 12 16.08 8.88 -3.37
C GLU A 12 14.91 8.49 -2.46
N TYR A 13 13.77 8.18 -3.04
CA TYR A 13 12.51 8.05 -2.32
C TYR A 13 11.90 6.66 -2.47
N LEU A 14 11.40 6.12 -1.36
CA LEU A 14 10.38 5.09 -1.35
C LEU A 14 9.04 5.74 -1.01
N ILE A 15 8.00 5.43 -1.75
CA ILE A 15 6.64 5.87 -1.45
C ILE A 15 5.88 4.68 -0.92
N ILE A 16 5.21 4.84 0.23
CA ILE A 16 4.27 3.86 0.76
C ILE A 16 2.94 4.57 0.89
N GLY A 17 1.89 4.01 0.31
CA GLY A 17 0.59 4.65 0.24
C GLY A 17 -0.58 3.72 0.53
N ALA A 18 -1.66 4.32 0.97
CA ALA A 18 -2.99 3.72 1.11
C ALA A 18 -4.03 4.81 0.90
N HIS A 19 -5.19 4.49 0.35
CA HIS A 19 -6.26 5.48 0.30
C HIS A 19 -7.02 5.56 1.64
N LEU A 20 -7.58 6.72 1.90
CA LEU A 20 -8.29 7.04 3.14
C LEU A 20 -9.79 7.16 2.94
N ASP A 21 -10.22 7.38 1.70
CA ASP A 21 -11.63 7.45 1.35
C ASP A 21 -12.26 6.06 1.24
N HIS A 22 -13.59 6.05 1.19
CA HIS A 22 -14.42 4.89 0.88
C HIS A 22 -15.69 5.36 0.17
N VAL A 23 -16.53 4.46 -0.28
CA VAL A 23 -17.75 4.75 -1.05
C VAL A 23 -18.80 5.59 -0.30
N GLY A 24 -18.62 5.81 1.00
CA GLY A 24 -19.37 6.77 1.78
C GLY A 24 -20.77 6.30 2.19
N SER A 25 -21.84 7.00 1.76
CA SER A 25 -23.21 6.69 2.18
C SER A 25 -24.20 6.75 1.03
N LYS A 26 -25.25 5.93 1.11
CA LYS A 26 -26.39 5.97 0.20
C LYS A 26 -27.54 6.79 0.79
N ALA A 27 -27.88 7.89 0.12
CA ALA A 27 -28.94 8.83 0.53
C ALA A 27 -28.82 9.34 1.97
N GLY A 28 -27.60 9.41 2.52
CA GLY A 28 -27.34 9.86 3.88
C GLY A 28 -27.91 8.98 5.00
N LYS A 29 -28.37 7.77 4.67
CA LYS A 29 -29.04 6.86 5.63
C LYS A 29 -28.32 5.53 5.80
N ILE A 30 -27.64 5.06 4.77
CA ILE A 30 -26.92 3.79 4.76
C ILE A 30 -25.45 4.13 4.60
N TYR A 31 -24.63 3.78 5.59
CA TYR A 31 -23.19 4.02 5.58
C TYR A 31 -22.43 2.74 5.29
N PHE A 32 -21.45 2.82 4.41
CA PHE A 32 -20.54 1.73 4.11
C PHE A 32 -19.30 1.92 5.02
N PRO A 33 -19.00 0.94 5.89
CA PRO A 33 -17.97 1.15 6.93
C PRO A 33 -16.55 1.21 6.40
N GLY A 34 -16.19 0.36 5.41
CA GLY A 34 -14.87 0.36 4.78
C GLY A 34 -13.75 -0.10 5.71
N ALA A 35 -13.98 -1.13 6.52
CA ALA A 35 -12.98 -1.58 7.49
C ALA A 35 -11.78 -2.24 6.79
N ASN A 36 -12.03 -3.13 5.82
CA ASN A 36 -10.97 -3.71 5.01
C ASN A 36 -10.57 -2.77 3.87
N ASP A 37 -11.54 -2.13 3.24
CA ASP A 37 -11.39 -1.23 2.12
C ASP A 37 -11.70 0.24 2.49
N ASN A 38 -10.74 1.10 2.94
CA ASN A 38 -9.36 0.74 3.11
C ASN A 38 -8.83 1.27 4.45
N ALA A 39 -9.65 1.16 5.53
CA ALA A 39 -9.16 1.49 6.87
C ALA A 39 -8.01 0.54 7.28
N SER A 40 -8.01 -0.71 6.79
CA SER A 40 -6.94 -1.68 7.04
C SER A 40 -5.58 -1.21 6.49
N GLY A 41 -5.53 -0.81 5.22
CA GLY A 41 -4.30 -0.27 4.60
C GLY A 41 -3.85 1.03 5.24
N SER A 42 -4.80 1.92 5.58
CA SER A 42 -4.51 3.17 6.27
C SER A 42 -3.92 2.93 7.67
N ALA A 43 -4.45 1.97 8.44
CA ALA A 43 -3.92 1.59 9.75
C ALA A 43 -2.52 0.97 9.64
N ALA A 44 -2.32 0.06 8.69
CA ALA A 44 -1.02 -0.54 8.41
C ALA A 44 0.02 0.53 8.04
N LEU A 45 -0.34 1.49 7.18
CA LEU A 45 0.52 2.61 6.80
C LEU A 45 0.96 3.45 8.01
N LEU A 46 0.04 3.74 8.94
CA LEU A 46 0.36 4.46 10.18
C LEU A 46 1.31 3.67 11.07
N GLN A 47 1.08 2.35 11.22
CA GLN A 47 1.95 1.50 12.03
C GLN A 47 3.35 1.40 11.43
N ILE A 48 3.46 1.19 10.13
CA ILE A 48 4.75 1.18 9.42
C ILE A 48 5.49 2.51 9.61
N ALA A 49 4.80 3.64 9.45
CA ALA A 49 5.39 4.96 9.67
C ALA A 49 5.90 5.14 11.10
N ARG A 50 5.14 4.65 12.08
CA ARG A 50 5.51 4.67 13.50
C ARG A 50 6.76 3.84 13.76
N GLU A 51 6.84 2.62 13.23
CA GLU A 51 8.01 1.75 13.42
C GLU A 51 9.28 2.35 12.80
N PHE A 52 9.21 2.86 11.56
CA PHE A 52 10.34 3.57 10.96
C PHE A 52 10.76 4.82 11.74
N SER A 53 9.80 5.54 12.35
CA SER A 53 10.13 6.74 13.15
C SER A 53 10.92 6.41 14.42
N LYS A 54 10.67 5.24 15.01
CA LYS A 54 11.28 4.75 16.25
C LYS A 54 12.53 3.90 16.02
N ALA A 55 12.76 3.42 14.80
CA ALA A 55 13.88 2.55 14.48
C ALA A 55 15.22 3.17 14.91
N GLN A 56 16.06 2.39 15.58
CA GLN A 56 17.41 2.81 15.98
C GLN A 56 18.31 2.94 14.76
N GLU A 57 18.27 1.96 13.88
CA GLU A 57 18.94 2.03 12.58
C GLU A 57 18.07 2.82 11.61
N LYS A 58 18.61 3.92 11.12
CA LYS A 58 17.90 4.77 10.17
C LYS A 58 18.06 4.23 8.75
N GLN A 59 16.97 4.25 8.01
CA GLN A 59 16.96 3.92 6.59
C GLN A 59 17.87 4.87 5.80
N LYS A 60 18.54 4.37 4.78
CA LYS A 60 19.44 5.17 3.94
C LYS A 60 18.69 6.15 3.04
N ARG A 61 17.58 5.72 2.45
CA ARG A 61 16.70 6.50 1.56
C ARG A 61 15.58 7.15 2.35
N SER A 62 15.04 8.23 1.82
CA SER A 62 13.86 8.87 2.39
C SER A 62 12.59 8.06 2.10
N ILE A 63 11.68 8.00 3.08
CA ILE A 63 10.39 7.33 2.93
C ILE A 63 9.27 8.37 3.01
N ILE A 64 8.40 8.36 2.01
CA ILE A 64 7.21 9.21 1.93
C ILE A 64 5.99 8.33 2.21
N PHE A 65 5.23 8.66 3.24
CA PHE A 65 3.97 8.02 3.58
C PHE A 65 2.84 8.90 3.04
N VAL A 66 1.94 8.33 2.24
CA VAL A 66 0.88 9.09 1.57
C VAL A 66 -0.47 8.45 1.84
N PHE A 67 -1.41 9.25 2.35
CA PHE A 67 -2.82 8.89 2.33
C PHE A 67 -3.44 9.52 1.08
N PHE A 68 -3.88 8.67 0.17
CA PHE A 68 -4.56 9.14 -1.04
C PHE A 68 -6.03 9.41 -0.74
N ALA A 69 -6.62 10.31 -1.52
CA ALA A 69 -8.05 10.60 -1.51
C ALA A 69 -8.64 10.28 -2.87
N SER A 70 -9.94 10.01 -2.90
CA SER A 70 -10.69 9.76 -4.15
C SER A 70 -10.13 8.58 -4.97
N GLU A 71 -9.69 7.53 -4.29
CA GLU A 71 -9.35 6.25 -4.90
C GLU A 71 -10.60 5.66 -5.54
N GLU A 72 -11.68 5.57 -4.77
CA GLU A 72 -12.98 5.03 -5.12
C GLU A 72 -13.68 5.76 -6.29
N GLN A 73 -13.22 6.95 -6.60
CA GLN A 73 -13.73 7.77 -7.71
C GLN A 73 -12.84 7.67 -8.96
N GLY A 74 -11.82 6.84 -8.95
CA GLY A 74 -10.93 6.60 -10.09
C GLY A 74 -9.49 7.05 -9.86
N LEU A 75 -8.93 6.79 -8.70
CA LEU A 75 -7.52 6.98 -8.34
C LEU A 75 -7.05 8.45 -8.41
N TYR A 76 -7.97 9.42 -8.21
CA TYR A 76 -7.63 10.83 -8.45
C TYR A 76 -6.50 11.35 -7.57
N GLY A 77 -6.46 10.94 -6.29
CA GLY A 77 -5.38 11.34 -5.39
C GLY A 77 -4.02 10.82 -5.82
N ALA A 78 -3.95 9.55 -6.18
CA ALA A 78 -2.71 8.92 -6.65
C ALA A 78 -2.25 9.50 -8.00
N LYS A 79 -3.18 9.72 -8.94
CA LYS A 79 -2.91 10.41 -10.22
C LYS A 79 -2.34 11.80 -9.97
N TYR A 80 -3.05 12.62 -9.18
CA TYR A 80 -2.61 13.97 -8.87
C TYR A 80 -1.22 13.97 -8.21
N PHE A 81 -1.00 13.13 -7.20
CA PHE A 81 0.28 13.05 -6.51
C PHE A 81 1.41 12.64 -7.49
N SER A 82 1.20 11.60 -8.29
CA SER A 82 2.20 11.12 -9.24
C SER A 82 2.56 12.12 -10.34
N GLU A 83 1.63 13.03 -10.67
CA GLU A 83 1.82 14.10 -11.66
C GLU A 83 2.48 15.35 -11.07
N ASN A 84 2.30 15.61 -9.76
CA ASN A 84 2.72 16.84 -9.11
C ASN A 84 3.81 16.63 -8.06
N MET A 85 4.58 15.55 -8.15
CA MET A 85 5.73 15.32 -7.27
C MET A 85 6.74 16.47 -7.38
N LYS A 86 7.22 16.97 -6.23
CA LYS A 86 8.23 18.05 -6.17
C LYS A 86 9.66 17.57 -6.47
N PHE A 87 9.82 16.34 -6.87
CA PHE A 87 11.08 15.68 -7.23
C PHE A 87 10.87 14.84 -8.49
N SER A 88 11.95 14.56 -9.20
CA SER A 88 11.83 13.80 -10.43
C SER A 88 11.49 12.33 -10.16
N LYS A 89 10.76 11.70 -11.08
CA LYS A 89 10.33 10.29 -10.94
C LYS A 89 11.51 9.31 -10.88
N GLU A 90 12.64 9.64 -11.48
CA GLU A 90 13.86 8.83 -11.48
C GLU A 90 14.44 8.66 -10.06
N LYS A 91 14.11 9.59 -9.15
CA LYS A 91 14.46 9.52 -7.74
C LYS A 91 13.55 8.60 -6.93
N VAL A 92 12.38 8.24 -7.45
CA VAL A 92 11.48 7.28 -6.82
C VAL A 92 11.93 5.86 -7.18
N LYS A 93 12.39 5.11 -6.18
CA LYS A 93 12.91 3.75 -6.38
C LYS A 93 11.81 2.69 -6.34
N ALA A 94 10.78 2.93 -5.56
CA ALA A 94 9.59 2.08 -5.53
C ALA A 94 8.38 2.84 -4.96
N MET A 95 7.19 2.39 -5.35
CA MET A 95 5.93 2.71 -4.69
C MET A 95 5.28 1.42 -4.20
N ILE A 96 4.93 1.39 -2.93
CA ILE A 96 4.24 0.27 -2.28
C ILE A 96 2.84 0.73 -1.92
N ASN A 97 1.83 0.05 -2.43
CA ASN A 97 0.43 0.30 -2.11
C ASN A 97 -0.10 -0.74 -1.13
N LEU A 98 -0.84 -0.28 -0.13
CA LEU A 98 -1.51 -1.12 0.85
C LEU A 98 -3.01 -0.92 0.70
N ASP A 99 -3.72 -1.96 0.27
CA ASP A 99 -5.14 -1.85 0.02
C ASP A 99 -5.83 -3.20 0.29
N CYS A 100 -6.90 -3.16 1.10
CA CYS A 100 -7.63 -4.35 1.51
C CYS A 100 -6.71 -5.41 2.16
N VAL A 101 -5.93 -5.02 3.16
CA VAL A 101 -4.91 -5.88 3.80
C VAL A 101 -5.36 -6.51 5.12
N GLY A 102 -6.65 -6.40 5.47
CA GLY A 102 -7.15 -6.82 6.79
C GLY A 102 -8.08 -8.03 6.77
N TYR A 103 -8.55 -8.51 5.61
CA TYR A 103 -9.46 -9.64 5.50
C TYR A 103 -8.80 -10.79 4.73
N GLY A 104 -9.00 -12.02 5.20
CA GLY A 104 -8.37 -13.21 4.61
C GLY A 104 -7.31 -13.78 5.52
N ASP A 105 -6.42 -14.61 4.98
CA ASP A 105 -5.45 -15.39 5.76
C ASP A 105 -4.05 -15.44 5.13
N SER A 106 -3.88 -14.83 3.98
CA SER A 106 -2.61 -14.81 3.25
C SER A 106 -2.45 -13.48 2.53
N ILE A 107 -1.21 -13.12 2.22
CA ILE A 107 -0.86 -11.90 1.50
C ILE A 107 -0.65 -12.22 0.02
N GLN A 108 -1.20 -11.38 -0.84
CA GLN A 108 -0.95 -11.39 -2.27
C GLN A 108 -0.31 -10.08 -2.70
N ILE A 109 0.69 -10.13 -3.57
CA ILE A 109 1.40 -8.95 -4.04
C ILE A 109 1.31 -8.87 -5.57
N GLY A 110 0.66 -7.82 -6.07
CA GLY A 110 0.67 -7.44 -7.48
C GLY A 110 1.93 -6.67 -7.86
N GLY A 111 2.21 -6.60 -9.16
CA GLY A 111 3.36 -5.88 -9.69
C GLY A 111 4.65 -6.68 -9.76
N GLY A 112 4.71 -7.87 -9.17
CA GLY A 112 5.93 -8.68 -9.10
C GLY A 112 6.51 -9.05 -10.46
N GLU A 113 5.67 -9.26 -11.49
CA GLU A 113 6.15 -9.54 -12.85
C GLU A 113 6.84 -8.34 -13.50
N SER A 114 6.47 -7.12 -13.12
CA SER A 114 7.08 -5.87 -13.62
C SER A 114 8.14 -5.29 -12.70
N ALA A 115 8.23 -5.77 -11.45
CA ALA A 115 9.19 -5.34 -10.43
C ALA A 115 9.91 -6.54 -9.79
N GLN A 116 10.53 -7.37 -10.61
CA GLN A 116 11.08 -8.68 -10.22
C GLN A 116 12.06 -8.61 -9.05
N ALA A 117 12.89 -7.56 -8.99
CA ALA A 117 13.85 -7.38 -7.89
C ALA A 117 13.13 -7.18 -6.55
N LEU A 118 12.11 -6.31 -6.53
CA LEU A 118 11.29 -6.07 -5.34
C LEU A 118 10.50 -7.31 -4.94
N TRP A 119 9.95 -8.04 -5.91
CA TRP A 119 9.24 -9.28 -5.68
C TRP A 119 10.13 -10.36 -5.05
N ASN A 120 11.39 -10.48 -5.51
CA ASN A 120 12.34 -11.41 -4.92
C ASN A 120 12.69 -11.05 -3.48
N ILE A 121 12.83 -9.75 -3.16
CA ILE A 121 13.03 -9.27 -1.78
C ILE A 121 11.82 -9.62 -0.92
N ALA A 122 10.59 -9.37 -1.39
CA ALA A 122 9.38 -9.70 -0.65
C ALA A 122 9.29 -11.20 -0.34
N LYS A 123 9.56 -12.06 -1.32
CA LYS A 123 9.59 -13.53 -1.12
C LYS A 123 10.67 -13.97 -0.14
N GLN A 124 11.84 -13.36 -0.18
CA GLN A 124 12.91 -13.68 0.76
C GLN A 124 12.48 -13.33 2.18
N ILE A 125 11.97 -12.11 2.40
CA ILE A 125 11.50 -11.67 3.72
C ILE A 125 10.40 -12.59 4.24
N ASP A 126 9.42 -12.93 3.40
CA ASP A 126 8.33 -13.84 3.78
C ASP A 126 8.83 -15.24 4.15
N ASN A 127 9.76 -15.78 3.38
CA ASN A 127 10.36 -17.10 3.67
C ASN A 127 11.15 -17.14 5.00
N GLU A 128 11.74 -16.02 5.39
CA GLU A 128 12.49 -15.86 6.63
C GLU A 128 11.59 -15.59 7.85
N ASN A 129 10.30 -15.27 7.62
CA ASN A 129 9.32 -14.91 8.65
C ASN A 129 8.08 -15.82 8.59
N ASP A 130 6.90 -15.24 8.39
CA ASP A 130 5.61 -15.89 8.65
C ASP A 130 5.10 -16.79 7.52
N LYS A 131 5.65 -16.68 6.33
CA LYS A 131 5.27 -17.46 5.13
C LYS A 131 3.80 -17.29 4.75
N LEU A 132 3.34 -16.06 4.80
CA LEU A 132 1.97 -15.67 4.46
C LEU A 132 1.78 -15.37 2.97
N LEU A 133 2.89 -15.21 2.22
CA LEU A 133 2.84 -14.75 0.84
C LEU A 133 2.45 -15.87 -0.13
N VAL A 134 1.40 -15.66 -0.90
CA VAL A 134 1.08 -16.54 -2.03
C VAL A 134 2.05 -16.31 -3.18
N THR A 135 2.37 -17.38 -3.91
CA THR A 135 3.37 -17.33 -5.00
C THR A 135 2.89 -16.61 -6.25
N ARG A 136 1.57 -16.40 -6.39
CA ARG A 136 0.97 -15.75 -7.54
C ARG A 136 1.18 -14.23 -7.46
N THR A 137 1.69 -13.67 -8.54
CA THR A 137 1.77 -12.23 -8.78
C THR A 137 1.29 -11.90 -10.20
N TRP A 138 1.25 -10.65 -10.58
CA TRP A 138 0.87 -10.20 -11.92
C TRP A 138 1.71 -9.01 -12.35
N LYS A 139 1.55 -8.63 -13.63
CA LYS A 139 2.18 -7.44 -14.21
C LYS A 139 1.34 -6.20 -13.90
N GLY A 140 1.98 -5.07 -13.73
CA GLY A 140 1.30 -3.78 -13.55
C GLY A 140 1.22 -3.35 -12.09
N GLY A 141 0.48 -2.28 -11.86
CA GLY A 141 0.20 -1.74 -10.55
C GLY A 141 -1.00 -2.43 -9.91
N GLY A 142 -2.06 -1.70 -9.77
CA GLY A 142 -3.31 -2.01 -9.11
C GLY A 142 -3.64 -0.93 -8.09
N ALA A 143 -4.91 -0.57 -7.96
CA ALA A 143 -5.35 0.52 -7.09
C ALA A 143 -4.45 1.76 -7.22
N ASP A 144 -4.08 2.42 -6.13
CA ASP A 144 -3.24 3.63 -6.16
C ASP A 144 -1.80 3.42 -6.70
N ALA A 145 -1.35 2.18 -6.86
CA ALA A 145 -0.05 1.90 -7.50
C ALA A 145 -0.08 2.08 -9.03
N GLU A 146 -1.25 1.98 -9.68
CA GLU A 146 -1.37 2.02 -11.14
C GLU A 146 -0.81 3.32 -11.76
N PRO A 147 -1.16 4.54 -11.29
CA PRO A 147 -0.62 5.78 -11.86
C PRO A 147 0.92 5.89 -11.78
N PHE A 148 1.53 5.25 -10.80
CA PHE A 148 3.00 5.21 -10.68
C PHE A 148 3.61 4.20 -11.65
N TYR A 149 2.99 3.03 -11.79
CA TYR A 149 3.40 2.02 -12.76
C TYR A 149 3.36 2.56 -14.20
N GLU A 150 2.30 3.26 -14.58
CA GLU A 150 2.16 3.91 -15.89
C GLU A 150 3.28 4.92 -16.17
N LYS A 151 3.87 5.52 -15.13
CA LYS A 151 5.03 6.42 -15.22
C LYS A 151 6.37 5.70 -15.24
N GLY A 152 6.37 4.36 -15.19
CA GLY A 152 7.58 3.53 -15.20
C GLY A 152 8.27 3.43 -13.84
N ILE A 153 7.59 3.76 -12.75
CA ILE A 153 8.06 3.54 -11.38
C ILE A 153 7.77 2.08 -11.02
N GLN A 154 8.72 1.40 -10.38
CA GLN A 154 8.50 0.05 -9.86
C GLN A 154 7.45 0.08 -8.73
N THR A 155 6.46 -0.79 -8.82
CA THR A 155 5.37 -0.84 -7.85
C THR A 155 5.16 -2.24 -7.31
N LEU A 156 4.79 -2.32 -6.03
CA LEU A 156 4.18 -3.50 -5.43
C LEU A 156 2.84 -3.11 -4.81
N TYR A 157 1.81 -3.88 -5.09
CA TYR A 157 0.47 -3.72 -4.55
C TYR A 157 0.16 -4.86 -3.59
N PHE A 158 0.09 -4.57 -2.31
CA PHE A 158 -0.23 -5.51 -1.25
C PHE A 158 -1.73 -5.57 -1.02
N VAL A 159 -2.26 -6.78 -1.06
CA VAL A 159 -3.66 -7.10 -0.82
C VAL A 159 -3.74 -8.47 -0.16
N THR A 160 -4.76 -8.76 0.64
CA THR A 160 -4.94 -10.10 1.18
C THR A 160 -5.77 -10.97 0.25
N THR A 161 -5.60 -12.29 0.34
CA THR A 161 -6.45 -13.24 -0.38
C THR A 161 -7.90 -13.15 0.12
N ASN A 162 -8.86 -13.33 -0.79
CA ASN A 162 -10.28 -13.17 -0.50
C ASN A 162 -10.70 -11.77 0.01
N SER A 163 -9.82 -10.77 -0.11
CA SER A 163 -10.04 -9.39 0.36
C SER A 163 -11.36 -8.77 -0.12
N TYR A 164 -11.83 -9.15 -1.30
CA TYR A 164 -13.01 -8.54 -1.93
C TYR A 164 -14.36 -9.17 -1.53
N LYS A 165 -14.38 -10.09 -0.56
CA LYS A 165 -15.62 -10.72 -0.11
C LYS A 165 -16.64 -9.71 0.43
N HIS A 166 -16.18 -8.66 1.08
CA HIS A 166 -17.02 -7.61 1.66
C HIS A 166 -16.88 -6.27 0.94
N LEU A 167 -16.19 -6.24 -0.20
CA LEU A 167 -15.88 -5.00 -0.94
C LEU A 167 -17.15 -4.23 -1.26
N HIS A 168 -17.17 -2.94 -0.88
CA HIS A 168 -18.30 -2.01 -1.09
C HIS A 168 -19.62 -2.50 -0.49
N MET A 169 -19.56 -3.27 0.60
CA MET A 169 -20.73 -3.82 1.28
C MET A 169 -20.88 -3.25 2.69
N LEU A 170 -22.11 -3.27 3.20
CA LEU A 170 -22.41 -2.91 4.60
C LEU A 170 -21.78 -3.86 5.62
N SER A 171 -21.33 -5.02 5.16
CA SER A 171 -20.66 -6.03 5.96
C SER A 171 -19.14 -5.84 6.06
N ASP A 172 -18.55 -4.84 5.39
CA ASP A 172 -17.14 -4.50 5.57
C ASP A 172 -16.94 -3.74 6.88
N LYS A 173 -16.87 -4.48 7.98
CA LYS A 173 -16.82 -3.97 9.35
C LYS A 173 -15.58 -4.48 10.08
N PRO A 174 -15.14 -3.79 11.15
CA PRO A 174 -13.98 -4.23 11.94
C PRO A 174 -14.06 -5.68 12.41
N GLU A 175 -15.26 -6.17 12.74
CA GLU A 175 -15.49 -7.53 13.23
C GLU A 175 -15.23 -8.62 12.17
N THR A 176 -15.12 -8.25 10.90
CA THR A 176 -14.80 -9.19 9.80
C THR A 176 -13.31 -9.29 9.53
N LEU A 177 -12.50 -8.40 10.09
CA LEU A 177 -11.07 -8.41 9.90
C LEU A 177 -10.41 -9.60 10.61
N ASN A 178 -9.35 -10.11 10.01
CA ASN A 178 -8.52 -11.14 10.62
C ASN A 178 -7.45 -10.46 11.49
N GLN A 179 -7.65 -10.49 12.80
CA GLN A 179 -6.75 -9.85 13.77
C GLN A 179 -5.31 -10.38 13.68
N ASN A 180 -5.13 -11.66 13.35
CA ASN A 180 -3.79 -12.26 13.24
C ASN A 180 -2.94 -11.67 12.09
N LEU A 181 -3.54 -10.91 11.17
CA LEU A 181 -2.79 -10.20 10.12
C LEU A 181 -2.24 -8.85 10.58
N PHE A 182 -2.64 -8.37 11.77
CA PHE A 182 -2.22 -7.08 12.33
C PHE A 182 -1.25 -7.22 13.52
N GLU A 183 -0.92 -8.43 13.93
CA GLU A 183 0.04 -8.74 14.99
C GLU A 183 1.44 -8.95 14.42
#